data_d20014d1ae50cc18327e4977852bdf7d
#
_entry.id   d20014d1ae50cc18327e4977852bdf7d
#
_cell.length_a   1.000
_cell.length_b   1.000
_cell.length_c   1.000
_cell.angle_alpha   90.00
_cell.angle_beta   90.00
_cell.angle_gamma   90.00
#
_symmetry.space_group_name_H-M   'P 1'
#
loop_
_entity.id
_entity.type
_entity.pdbx_description
1 polymer ?
#
loop_
_entity_poly.entity_id
_entity_poly.type
_entity_poly.pdbx_seq_one_letter_code
_entity_poly.pdbx_strand_id
1 'polypeptide(L)'
;MNARVTVVGEALVDLLWRSGARDVHAAPGGSPANVAVGLQRLERPVTLLTTWGDDPPGALVRAHLADTGLDVRRVPADSDRTIVALAYLGADGAATYDFLAAWSPRDLTVPEDTAVLHTGSLAVVIEPGASRVLDLCRAQRGAGRTVAADLNVRPAVQPDRDAYRALCLRLAGAVDVVKASDEDLAWLWPGRRPAEAARALLAEGPSLVVVTLGGEGAFAVTAGEEVRVAAPAVEVVDTIGAGDTFQAALLDAIVAHGGPPAGREALAEVLTRCATAAAITCTRRGADPPTRADLTFV
;
A
#
# COMPACT_ATOMS: atom_id res chain seq x y z
N MET A 1 16.73 -13.18 14.30
CA MET A 1 15.81 -12.25 14.99
C MET A 1 14.66 -11.97 14.04
N ASN A 2 13.41 -12.09 14.51
CA ASN A 2 12.23 -11.81 13.67
C ASN A 2 12.13 -10.27 13.48
N ALA A 3 12.72 -9.76 12.41
CA ALA A 3 12.70 -8.34 12.08
C ALA A 3 11.26 -7.87 11.78
N ARG A 4 10.83 -6.81 12.43
CA ARG A 4 9.48 -6.24 12.37
C ARG A 4 9.32 -5.31 11.17
N VAL A 5 8.14 -5.34 10.56
CA VAL A 5 7.67 -4.27 9.68
C VAL A 5 6.74 -3.34 10.47
N THR A 6 6.95 -2.04 10.38
CA THR A 6 5.99 -1.06 10.89
C THR A 6 5.28 -0.41 9.70
N VAL A 7 3.97 -0.51 9.69
CA VAL A 7 3.10 0.10 8.67
C VAL A 7 2.46 1.35 9.26
N VAL A 8 2.53 2.46 8.55
CA VAL A 8 1.95 3.74 8.95
C VAL A 8 0.98 4.21 7.88
N GLY A 9 -0.27 4.40 8.25
CA GLY A 9 -1.26 4.93 7.31
C GLY A 9 -2.70 4.67 7.74
N GLU A 10 -3.61 4.97 6.83
CA GLU A 10 -5.02 4.93 7.09
C GLU A 10 -5.57 3.51 7.28
N ALA A 11 -6.53 3.41 8.22
CA ALA A 11 -7.58 2.42 8.24
C ALA A 11 -8.90 3.18 8.07
N LEU A 12 -9.79 2.69 7.23
CA LEU A 12 -10.99 3.40 6.80
C LEU A 12 -12.18 2.45 6.61
N VAL A 13 -13.34 3.01 6.28
CA VAL A 13 -14.51 2.25 5.84
C VAL A 13 -14.83 2.63 4.40
N ASP A 14 -14.91 1.64 3.53
CA ASP A 14 -15.46 1.77 2.20
C ASP A 14 -16.98 1.64 2.25
N LEU A 15 -17.71 2.63 1.75
CA LEU A 15 -19.15 2.61 1.55
C LEU A 15 -19.44 2.34 0.06
N LEU A 16 -19.81 1.11 -0.24
CA LEU A 16 -20.07 0.66 -1.60
C LEU A 16 -21.54 0.93 -1.96
N TRP A 17 -21.79 1.88 -2.84
CA TRP A 17 -23.11 2.27 -3.29
C TRP A 17 -23.33 1.93 -4.76
N ARG A 18 -24.17 0.95 -5.02
CA ARG A 18 -24.51 0.54 -6.38
C ARG A 18 -25.55 1.48 -6.99
N SER A 19 -25.38 1.83 -8.27
CA SER A 19 -26.34 2.65 -9.00
C SER A 19 -27.76 2.06 -8.90
N GLY A 20 -28.73 2.91 -8.50
CA GLY A 20 -30.13 2.51 -8.31
C GLY A 20 -30.45 1.77 -7.01
N ALA A 21 -29.47 1.38 -6.20
CA ALA A 21 -29.69 0.78 -4.89
C ALA A 21 -30.06 1.86 -3.84
N ARG A 22 -30.82 1.44 -2.81
CA ARG A 22 -31.09 2.27 -1.64
C ARG A 22 -30.19 1.93 -0.46
N ASP A 23 -29.56 0.75 -0.51
CA ASP A 23 -28.69 0.25 0.51
C ASP A 23 -27.22 0.50 0.14
N VAL A 24 -26.40 0.77 1.15
CA VAL A 24 -24.98 0.95 1.05
C VAL A 24 -24.28 -0.13 1.87
N HIS A 25 -23.34 -0.83 1.26
CA HIS A 25 -22.54 -1.83 1.96
C HIS A 25 -21.30 -1.19 2.55
N ALA A 26 -21.13 -1.32 3.87
CA ALA A 26 -19.95 -0.83 4.57
C ALA A 26 -18.92 -1.97 4.74
N ALA A 27 -17.69 -1.75 4.29
CA ALA A 27 -16.57 -2.68 4.44
C ALA A 27 -15.37 -1.97 5.05
N PRO A 28 -14.76 -2.49 6.13
CA PRO A 28 -13.50 -1.94 6.64
C PRO A 28 -12.38 -2.24 5.64
N GLY A 29 -11.44 -1.29 5.52
CA GLY A 29 -10.35 -1.33 4.54
C GLY A 29 -9.27 -0.30 4.85
N GLY A 30 -8.62 0.16 3.80
CA GLY A 30 -7.47 1.06 3.84
C GLY A 30 -6.20 0.31 3.40
N SER A 31 -5.52 0.85 2.39
CA SER A 31 -4.36 0.16 1.81
C SER A 31 -3.28 -0.19 2.84
N PRO A 32 -2.83 0.73 3.72
CA PRO A 32 -1.85 0.37 4.75
C PRO A 32 -2.37 -0.70 5.73
N ALA A 33 -3.65 -0.66 6.09
CA ALA A 33 -4.24 -1.68 6.96
C ALA A 33 -4.27 -3.06 6.27
N ASN A 34 -4.64 -3.12 4.99
CA ASN A 34 -4.62 -4.35 4.20
C ASN A 34 -3.20 -4.91 4.05
N VAL A 35 -2.19 -4.06 3.83
CA VAL A 35 -0.77 -4.46 3.80
C VAL A 35 -0.35 -5.07 5.14
N ALA A 36 -0.74 -4.46 6.26
CA ALA A 36 -0.43 -5.00 7.58
C ALA A 36 -1.10 -6.37 7.82
N VAL A 37 -2.35 -6.53 7.41
CA VAL A 37 -3.06 -7.83 7.45
C VAL A 37 -2.35 -8.86 6.58
N GLY A 38 -1.92 -8.49 5.36
CA GLY A 38 -1.14 -9.37 4.49
C GLY A 38 0.16 -9.85 5.13
N LEU A 39 0.91 -8.95 5.77
CA LEU A 39 2.12 -9.30 6.51
C LEU A 39 1.85 -10.24 7.69
N GLN A 40 0.77 -10.01 8.45
CA GLN A 40 0.34 -10.90 9.53
C GLN A 40 0.01 -12.30 9.02
N ARG A 41 -0.71 -12.41 7.88
CA ARG A 41 -0.98 -13.70 7.21
C ARG A 41 0.29 -14.41 6.74
N LEU A 42 1.33 -13.64 6.41
CA LEU A 42 2.67 -14.17 6.09
C LEU A 42 3.52 -14.43 7.35
N GLU A 43 2.92 -14.41 8.54
CA GLU A 43 3.60 -14.65 9.82
C GLU A 43 4.78 -13.69 10.08
N ARG A 44 4.75 -12.50 9.47
CA ARG A 44 5.75 -11.46 9.69
C ARG A 44 5.36 -10.63 10.91
N PRO A 45 6.24 -10.44 11.90
CA PRO A 45 6.01 -9.47 12.96
C PRO A 45 5.72 -8.09 12.36
N VAL A 46 4.54 -7.57 12.64
CA VAL A 46 4.08 -6.30 12.07
C VAL A 46 3.35 -5.47 13.12
N THR A 47 3.54 -4.15 13.06
CA THR A 47 2.77 -3.18 13.85
C THR A 47 2.13 -2.19 12.88
N LEU A 48 0.83 -1.95 13.02
CA LEU A 48 0.10 -0.92 12.30
C LEU A 48 -0.07 0.32 13.19
N LEU A 49 0.50 1.46 12.78
CA LEU A 49 0.23 2.78 13.36
C LEU A 49 -0.84 3.46 12.53
N THR A 50 -2.02 3.69 13.10
CA THR A 50 -3.18 4.23 12.36
C THR A 50 -4.08 5.07 13.27
N THR A 51 -5.08 5.71 12.67
CA THR A 51 -6.09 6.52 13.37
C THR A 51 -7.49 6.10 12.97
N TRP A 52 -8.43 6.23 13.90
CA TRP A 52 -9.87 6.19 13.64
C TRP A 52 -10.61 6.96 14.74
N GLY A 53 -11.83 7.41 14.47
CA GLY A 53 -12.67 8.12 15.41
C GLY A 53 -13.44 7.18 16.37
N ASP A 54 -14.01 7.76 17.39
CA ASP A 54 -14.98 7.08 18.27
C ASP A 54 -16.41 7.24 17.70
N ASP A 55 -16.55 6.87 16.42
CA ASP A 55 -17.75 6.94 15.60
C ASP A 55 -18.14 5.54 15.05
N PRO A 56 -19.32 5.35 14.45
CA PRO A 56 -19.74 4.06 13.92
C PRO A 56 -18.79 3.45 12.90
N PRO A 57 -18.21 4.20 11.92
CA PRO A 57 -17.16 3.67 11.06
C PRO A 57 -15.93 3.19 11.83
N GLY A 58 -15.49 3.93 12.85
CA GLY A 58 -14.35 3.55 13.69
C GLY A 58 -14.60 2.28 14.50
N ALA A 59 -15.86 2.03 14.90
CA ALA A 59 -16.21 0.78 15.54
C ALA A 59 -16.06 -0.42 14.60
N LEU A 60 -16.38 -0.27 13.29
CA LEU A 60 -16.18 -1.29 12.28
C LEU A 60 -14.68 -1.55 12.04
N VAL A 61 -13.88 -0.48 11.88
CA VAL A 61 -12.42 -0.58 11.73
C VAL A 61 -11.81 -1.31 12.91
N ARG A 62 -12.17 -0.91 14.15
CA ARG A 62 -11.66 -1.52 15.37
C ARG A 62 -12.00 -3.00 15.46
N ALA A 63 -13.25 -3.38 15.18
CA ALA A 63 -13.69 -4.76 15.22
C ALA A 63 -12.91 -5.61 14.20
N HIS A 64 -12.84 -5.15 12.95
CA HIS A 64 -12.11 -5.83 11.88
C HIS A 64 -10.63 -6.04 12.23
N LEU A 65 -9.94 -5.01 12.69
CA LEU A 65 -8.51 -5.12 13.04
C LEU A 65 -8.28 -6.03 14.25
N ALA A 66 -9.18 -6.03 15.24
CA ALA A 66 -9.11 -6.92 16.39
C ALA A 66 -9.20 -8.41 16.00
N ASP A 67 -10.03 -8.74 15.00
CA ASP A 67 -10.20 -10.11 14.52
C ASP A 67 -8.97 -10.66 13.78
N THR A 68 -8.06 -9.79 13.32
CA THR A 68 -6.84 -10.21 12.59
C THR A 68 -5.70 -10.68 13.51
N GLY A 69 -5.74 -10.35 14.80
CA GLY A 69 -4.62 -10.60 15.73
C GLY A 69 -3.39 -9.71 15.49
N LEU A 70 -3.55 -8.64 14.71
CA LEU A 70 -2.50 -7.67 14.38
C LEU A 70 -2.13 -6.81 15.60
N ASP A 71 -0.83 -6.47 15.77
CA ASP A 71 -0.40 -5.42 16.72
C ASP A 71 -0.80 -4.06 16.14
N VAL A 72 -1.93 -3.52 16.60
CA VAL A 72 -2.47 -2.24 16.14
C VAL A 72 -2.30 -1.19 17.22
N ARG A 73 -1.70 -0.08 16.85
CA ARG A 73 -1.57 1.11 17.71
C ARG A 73 -2.39 2.24 17.13
N ARG A 74 -3.55 2.51 17.73
CA ARG A 74 -4.31 3.72 17.45
C ARG A 74 -3.54 4.90 18.00
N VAL A 75 -2.99 5.73 17.12
CA VAL A 75 -2.23 6.90 17.53
C VAL A 75 -3.15 8.11 17.74
N PRO A 76 -2.81 9.05 18.66
CA PRO A 76 -3.56 10.28 18.82
C PRO A 76 -3.61 11.09 17.52
N ALA A 77 -4.74 11.72 17.23
CA ALA A 77 -4.95 12.55 16.05
C ALA A 77 -5.63 13.89 16.39
N ASP A 78 -5.54 14.85 15.47
CA ASP A 78 -6.26 16.13 15.60
C ASP A 78 -7.74 15.97 15.22
N SER A 79 -8.04 15.04 14.29
CA SER A 79 -9.41 14.67 13.93
C SER A 79 -9.90 13.51 14.80
N ASP A 80 -11.15 13.59 15.21
CA ASP A 80 -11.91 12.55 15.90
C ASP A 80 -12.78 11.70 14.95
N ARG A 81 -12.62 11.88 13.63
CA ARG A 81 -13.39 11.20 12.59
C ARG A 81 -12.61 10.08 11.93
N THR A 82 -13.31 8.98 11.68
CA THR A 82 -12.82 7.89 10.84
C THR A 82 -12.90 8.29 9.37
N ILE A 83 -11.88 7.94 8.60
CA ILE A 83 -11.89 8.14 7.15
C ILE A 83 -12.96 7.22 6.53
N VAL A 84 -13.77 7.79 5.63
CA VAL A 84 -14.78 7.07 4.86
C VAL A 84 -14.54 7.33 3.38
N ALA A 85 -14.40 6.27 2.60
CA ALA A 85 -14.41 6.31 1.14
C ALA A 85 -15.80 5.93 0.63
N LEU A 86 -16.42 6.78 -0.19
CA LEU A 86 -17.68 6.47 -0.86
C LEU A 86 -17.36 6.00 -2.27
N ALA A 87 -17.63 4.74 -2.57
CA ALA A 87 -17.47 4.14 -3.88
C ALA A 87 -18.84 4.04 -4.57
N TYR A 88 -19.03 4.81 -5.61
CA TYR A 88 -20.23 4.77 -6.46
C TYR A 88 -19.99 3.80 -7.60
N LEU A 89 -20.67 2.65 -7.58
CA LEU A 89 -20.54 1.60 -8.57
C LEU A 89 -21.56 1.82 -9.68
N GLY A 90 -21.11 2.18 -10.88
CA GLY A 90 -21.92 2.31 -12.08
C GLY A 90 -22.53 0.98 -12.52
N ALA A 91 -23.54 1.05 -13.43
CA ALA A 91 -24.15 -0.14 -14.02
C ALA A 91 -23.18 -0.95 -14.89
N ASP A 92 -22.12 -0.31 -15.39
CA ASP A 92 -21.02 -0.88 -16.16
C ASP A 92 -19.90 -1.48 -15.29
N GLY A 93 -20.03 -1.39 -13.96
CA GLY A 93 -19.01 -1.83 -13.00
C GLY A 93 -17.90 -0.82 -12.74
N ALA A 94 -17.89 0.34 -13.41
CA ALA A 94 -16.93 1.40 -13.13
C ALA A 94 -17.22 2.01 -11.75
N ALA A 95 -16.17 2.31 -10.99
CA ALA A 95 -16.26 2.95 -9.69
C ALA A 95 -15.74 4.39 -9.75
N THR A 96 -16.51 5.31 -9.14
CA THR A 96 -16.03 6.66 -8.82
C THR A 96 -16.01 6.83 -7.31
N TYR A 97 -15.12 7.68 -6.80
CA TYR A 97 -14.88 7.78 -5.37
C TYR A 97 -14.98 9.21 -4.89
N ASP A 98 -15.60 9.37 -3.71
CA ASP A 98 -15.45 10.55 -2.86
C ASP A 98 -14.86 10.13 -1.50
N PHE A 99 -14.19 11.05 -0.83
CA PHE A 99 -13.57 10.77 0.46
C PHE A 99 -13.99 11.81 1.51
N LEU A 100 -14.46 11.30 2.65
CA LEU A 100 -14.53 12.08 3.89
C LEU A 100 -13.28 11.73 4.69
N ALA A 101 -12.18 12.45 4.42
CA ALA A 101 -10.87 12.07 4.89
C ALA A 101 -10.22 13.17 5.73
N ALA A 102 -9.69 12.75 6.89
CA ALA A 102 -8.79 13.53 7.73
C ALA A 102 -7.67 12.62 8.22
N TRP A 103 -6.44 12.96 7.91
CA TRP A 103 -5.25 12.25 8.36
C TRP A 103 -4.34 13.22 9.11
N SER A 104 -4.34 13.12 10.44
CA SER A 104 -3.66 14.09 11.31
C SER A 104 -3.01 13.44 12.54
N PRO A 105 -2.25 12.32 12.39
CA PRO A 105 -1.63 11.64 13.52
C PRO A 105 -0.65 12.58 14.24
N ARG A 106 -0.66 12.62 15.59
CA ARG A 106 0.23 13.49 16.38
C ARG A 106 1.52 12.81 16.78
N ASP A 107 1.45 11.51 17.03
CA ASP A 107 2.58 10.71 17.48
C ASP A 107 2.71 9.45 16.62
N LEU A 108 3.84 9.35 15.92
CA LEU A 108 4.16 8.23 15.05
C LEU A 108 5.40 7.49 15.58
N THR A 109 5.41 7.18 16.89
CA THR A 109 6.52 6.47 17.52
C THR A 109 6.64 5.05 17.00
N VAL A 110 7.72 4.80 16.26
CA VAL A 110 8.03 3.51 15.63
C VAL A 110 8.70 2.58 16.66
N PRO A 111 8.30 1.29 16.77
CA PRO A 111 8.98 0.31 17.61
C PRO A 111 10.49 0.21 17.31
N GLU A 112 11.29 0.01 18.35
CA GLU A 112 12.76 -0.02 18.23
C GLU A 112 13.25 -1.20 17.35
N ASP A 113 12.54 -2.34 17.38
CA ASP A 113 12.82 -3.55 16.60
C ASP A 113 12.34 -3.49 15.14
N THR A 114 11.88 -2.31 14.68
CA THR A 114 11.48 -2.09 13.30
C THR A 114 12.68 -2.14 12.37
N ALA A 115 12.64 -3.07 11.42
CA ALA A 115 13.63 -3.18 10.35
C ALA A 115 13.19 -2.44 9.08
N VAL A 116 11.88 -2.49 8.79
CA VAL A 116 11.29 -1.86 7.60
C VAL A 116 10.12 -0.98 8.03
N LEU A 117 10.11 0.28 7.57
CA LEU A 117 8.96 1.16 7.64
C LEU A 117 8.23 1.14 6.30
N HIS A 118 6.90 1.01 6.33
CA HIS A 118 6.04 1.13 5.15
C HIS A 118 4.98 2.20 5.35
N THR A 119 4.70 2.94 4.27
CA THR A 119 3.61 3.92 4.17
C THR A 119 3.12 4.06 2.73
N GLY A 120 2.09 4.88 2.49
CA GLY A 120 1.58 5.17 1.15
C GLY A 120 0.15 5.68 1.15
N SER A 121 -0.50 5.66 -0.03
CA SER A 121 -1.91 5.98 -0.21
C SER A 121 -2.29 7.36 0.37
N LEU A 122 -3.37 7.45 1.14
CA LEU A 122 -3.87 8.69 1.72
C LEU A 122 -2.89 9.30 2.73
N ALA A 123 -2.12 8.46 3.42
CA ALA A 123 -1.21 8.90 4.48
C ALA A 123 -0.08 9.81 4.00
N VAL A 124 0.25 9.78 2.71
CA VAL A 124 1.31 10.61 2.12
C VAL A 124 0.79 11.80 1.30
N VAL A 125 -0.53 12.01 1.30
CA VAL A 125 -1.20 13.06 0.51
C VAL A 125 -2.00 14.02 1.38
N ILE A 126 -2.68 13.51 2.43
CA ILE A 126 -3.56 14.32 3.27
C ILE A 126 -2.78 15.03 4.36
N GLU A 127 -2.78 16.37 4.30
CA GLU A 127 -2.15 17.21 5.33
C GLU A 127 -3.04 17.33 6.59
N PRO A 128 -2.47 17.56 7.78
CA PRO A 128 -1.04 17.73 8.06
C PRO A 128 -0.28 16.40 8.23
N GLY A 129 -0.95 15.26 8.14
CA GLY A 129 -0.36 13.95 8.36
C GLY A 129 0.70 13.60 7.33
N ALA A 130 0.50 13.99 6.07
CA ALA A 130 1.45 13.71 4.98
C ALA A 130 2.85 14.29 5.27
N SER A 131 2.92 15.53 5.75
CA SER A 131 4.20 16.13 6.16
C SER A 131 4.85 15.39 7.33
N ARG A 132 4.06 14.98 8.33
CA ARG A 132 4.55 14.21 9.49
C ARG A 132 5.08 12.82 9.09
N VAL A 133 4.39 12.15 8.17
CA VAL A 133 4.81 10.86 7.62
C VAL A 133 6.09 11.01 6.79
N LEU A 134 6.20 12.04 5.99
CA LEU A 134 7.41 12.33 5.21
C LEU A 134 8.62 12.56 6.11
N ASP A 135 8.46 13.31 7.19
CA ASP A 135 9.53 13.53 8.17
C ASP A 135 9.90 12.24 8.91
N LEU A 136 8.91 11.40 9.22
CA LEU A 136 9.15 10.06 9.76
C LEU A 136 9.96 9.20 8.79
N CYS A 137 9.62 9.16 7.50
CA CYS A 137 10.37 8.42 6.48
C CYS A 137 11.85 8.85 6.46
N ARG A 138 12.11 10.15 6.43
CA ARG A 138 13.48 10.71 6.48
C ARG A 138 14.23 10.31 7.74
N ALA A 139 13.58 10.40 8.90
CA ALA A 139 14.19 10.02 10.18
C ALA A 139 14.53 8.53 10.24
N GLN A 140 13.61 7.65 9.76
CA GLN A 140 13.83 6.22 9.77
C GLN A 140 14.93 5.79 8.79
N ARG A 141 14.93 6.37 7.58
CA ARG A 141 16.02 6.16 6.59
C ARG A 141 17.35 6.65 7.13
N GLY A 142 17.38 7.84 7.76
CA GLY A 142 18.57 8.38 8.42
C GLY A 142 19.10 7.53 9.59
N ALA A 143 18.22 6.75 10.23
CA ALA A 143 18.58 5.76 11.27
C ALA A 143 19.02 4.40 10.68
N GLY A 144 19.15 4.28 9.35
CA GLY A 144 19.61 3.06 8.67
C GLY A 144 18.54 1.99 8.51
N ARG A 145 17.27 2.30 8.72
CA ARG A 145 16.14 1.40 8.44
C ARG A 145 15.71 1.49 6.99
N THR A 146 15.27 0.38 6.41
CA THR A 146 14.69 0.40 5.07
C THR A 146 13.30 1.05 5.12
N VAL A 147 13.05 1.99 4.22
CA VAL A 147 11.76 2.66 4.09
C VAL A 147 11.16 2.35 2.72
N ALA A 148 9.92 1.87 2.69
CA ALA A 148 9.18 1.53 1.49
C ALA A 148 7.86 2.29 1.42
N ALA A 149 7.46 2.71 0.21
CA ALA A 149 6.19 3.37 -0.01
C ALA A 149 5.44 2.75 -1.20
N ASP A 150 4.09 2.67 -1.08
CA ASP A 150 3.19 2.42 -2.21
C ASP A 150 2.47 3.72 -2.55
N LEU A 151 2.62 4.22 -3.79
CA LEU A 151 2.00 5.48 -4.19
C LEU A 151 0.49 5.39 -4.12
N ASN A 152 -0.09 4.32 -4.65
CA ASN A 152 -1.52 4.00 -4.59
C ASN A 152 -2.39 5.25 -4.77
N VAL A 153 -2.22 5.90 -5.92
CA VAL A 153 -2.71 7.25 -6.24
C VAL A 153 -4.24 7.34 -6.16
N ARG A 154 -4.74 8.37 -5.49
CA ARG A 154 -6.17 8.63 -5.32
C ARG A 154 -6.53 10.04 -5.83
N PRO A 155 -6.82 10.20 -7.13
CA PRO A 155 -7.12 11.52 -7.73
C PRO A 155 -8.27 12.27 -7.06
N ALA A 156 -9.25 11.54 -6.52
CA ALA A 156 -10.38 12.15 -5.81
C ALA A 156 -10.00 12.89 -4.53
N VAL A 157 -8.84 12.54 -3.92
CA VAL A 157 -8.32 13.23 -2.72
C VAL A 157 -7.50 14.45 -3.09
N GLN A 158 -6.71 14.36 -4.14
CA GLN A 158 -5.89 15.46 -4.65
C GLN A 158 -5.99 15.48 -6.18
N PRO A 159 -6.94 16.27 -6.75
CA PRO A 159 -7.19 16.29 -8.20
C PRO A 159 -6.14 17.08 -8.98
N ASP A 160 -5.36 17.97 -8.34
CA ASP A 160 -4.26 18.65 -9.00
C ASP A 160 -3.10 17.66 -9.21
N ARG A 161 -2.99 17.19 -10.46
CA ARG A 161 -1.99 16.19 -10.87
C ARG A 161 -0.56 16.65 -10.65
N ASP A 162 -0.27 17.93 -10.89
CA ASP A 162 1.10 18.46 -10.78
C ASP A 162 1.50 18.56 -9.30
N ALA A 163 0.56 19.00 -8.45
CA ALA A 163 0.74 18.98 -7.00
C ALA A 163 0.92 17.55 -6.49
N TYR A 164 0.08 16.59 -6.94
CA TYR A 164 0.20 15.18 -6.54
C TYR A 164 1.54 14.58 -6.97
N ARG A 165 1.95 14.82 -8.24
CA ARG A 165 3.25 14.36 -8.74
C ARG A 165 4.41 14.91 -7.91
N ALA A 166 4.36 16.18 -7.53
CA ALA A 166 5.39 16.79 -6.68
C ALA A 166 5.45 16.12 -5.29
N LEU A 167 4.30 15.72 -4.71
CA LEU A 167 4.25 14.93 -3.47
C LEU A 167 4.92 13.56 -3.66
N CYS A 168 4.60 12.84 -4.74
CA CYS A 168 5.18 11.52 -5.04
C CYS A 168 6.71 11.60 -5.24
N LEU A 169 7.22 12.62 -5.94
CA LEU A 169 8.66 12.81 -6.13
C LEU A 169 9.37 13.13 -4.81
N ARG A 170 8.77 13.99 -3.96
CA ARG A 170 9.32 14.26 -2.61
C ARG A 170 9.34 13.01 -1.73
N LEU A 171 8.30 12.18 -1.82
CA LEU A 171 8.24 10.90 -1.10
C LEU A 171 9.32 9.95 -1.61
N ALA A 172 9.47 9.81 -2.93
CA ALA A 172 10.52 9.00 -3.54
C ALA A 172 11.92 9.38 -3.03
N GLY A 173 12.22 10.68 -2.87
CA GLY A 173 13.46 11.17 -2.28
C GLY A 173 13.66 10.82 -0.80
N ALA A 174 12.62 10.37 -0.10
CA ALA A 174 12.66 10.05 1.33
C ALA A 174 12.62 8.55 1.66
N VAL A 175 12.50 7.67 0.64
CA VAL A 175 12.35 6.23 0.81
C VAL A 175 13.39 5.45 0.00
N ASP A 176 13.55 4.16 0.29
CA ASP A 176 14.49 3.25 -0.41
C ASP A 176 13.80 2.44 -1.50
N VAL A 177 12.50 2.17 -1.32
CA VAL A 177 11.67 1.39 -2.25
C VAL A 177 10.38 2.12 -2.53
N VAL A 178 10.04 2.28 -3.81
CA VAL A 178 8.74 2.79 -4.26
C VAL A 178 8.02 1.70 -5.03
N LYS A 179 6.75 1.45 -4.69
CA LYS A 179 5.82 0.71 -5.54
C LYS A 179 4.76 1.66 -6.10
N ALA A 180 4.32 1.37 -7.32
CA ALA A 180 3.19 2.01 -7.97
C ALA A 180 2.51 1.02 -8.91
N SER A 181 1.27 1.28 -9.31
CA SER A 181 0.64 0.62 -10.45
C SER A 181 0.93 1.38 -11.75
N ASP A 182 0.76 0.73 -12.89
CA ASP A 182 0.79 1.40 -14.19
C ASP A 182 -0.31 2.45 -14.33
N GLU A 183 -1.49 2.23 -13.70
CA GLU A 183 -2.57 3.20 -13.61
C GLU A 183 -2.16 4.46 -12.82
N ASP A 184 -1.47 4.29 -11.68
CA ASP A 184 -0.89 5.40 -10.91
C ASP A 184 0.05 6.23 -11.78
N LEU A 185 0.98 5.55 -12.47
CA LEU A 185 1.96 6.19 -13.33
C LEU A 185 1.33 6.86 -14.55
N ALA A 186 0.33 6.24 -15.17
CA ALA A 186 -0.41 6.82 -16.29
C ALA A 186 -1.15 8.09 -15.87
N TRP A 187 -1.71 8.12 -14.65
CA TRP A 187 -2.35 9.31 -14.14
C TRP A 187 -1.35 10.42 -13.79
N LEU A 188 -0.23 10.08 -13.14
CA LEU A 188 0.81 11.06 -12.77
C LEU A 188 1.55 11.63 -13.99
N TRP A 189 1.81 10.81 -15.02
CA TRP A 189 2.54 11.16 -16.23
C TRP A 189 1.78 10.71 -17.49
N PRO A 190 0.71 11.41 -17.90
CA PRO A 190 -0.05 11.05 -19.10
C PRO A 190 0.86 10.96 -20.34
N GLY A 191 0.72 9.87 -21.08
CA GLY A 191 1.45 9.63 -22.32
C GLY A 191 2.89 9.14 -22.14
N ARG A 192 3.42 9.01 -20.91
CA ARG A 192 4.71 8.35 -20.67
C ARG A 192 4.53 6.84 -20.54
N ARG A 193 5.51 6.10 -21.02
CA ARG A 193 5.57 4.65 -20.75
C ARG A 193 5.84 4.39 -19.26
N PRO A 194 5.25 3.35 -18.64
CA PRO A 194 5.45 3.05 -17.23
C PRO A 194 6.94 2.96 -16.81
N ALA A 195 7.79 2.38 -17.66
CA ALA A 195 9.21 2.27 -17.38
C ALA A 195 9.94 3.63 -17.35
N GLU A 196 9.50 4.62 -18.14
CA GLU A 196 10.06 5.97 -18.12
C GLU A 196 9.64 6.74 -16.86
N ALA A 197 8.38 6.57 -16.44
CA ALA A 197 7.87 7.14 -15.20
C ALA A 197 8.55 6.52 -13.96
N ALA A 198 8.75 5.19 -13.97
CA ALA A 198 9.49 4.49 -12.92
C ALA A 198 10.93 4.98 -12.78
N ARG A 199 11.61 5.24 -13.90
CA ARG A 199 12.96 5.83 -13.88
C ARG A 199 12.99 7.26 -13.38
N ALA A 200 11.93 8.05 -13.62
CA ALA A 200 11.81 9.38 -13.03
C ALA A 200 11.68 9.32 -11.50
N LEU A 201 10.95 8.35 -10.96
CA LEU A 201 10.89 8.10 -9.52
C LEU A 201 12.25 7.62 -8.98
N LEU A 202 12.92 6.70 -9.69
CA LEU A 202 14.22 6.18 -9.30
C LEU A 202 15.29 7.29 -9.20
N ALA A 203 15.23 8.28 -10.07
CA ALA A 203 16.15 9.42 -10.09
C ALA A 203 16.06 10.30 -8.83
N GLU A 204 14.96 10.24 -8.08
CA GLU A 204 14.80 11.01 -6.84
C GLU A 204 15.53 10.37 -5.64
N GLY A 205 15.94 9.08 -5.72
CA GLY A 205 16.80 8.49 -4.72
C GLY A 205 16.47 7.12 -4.15
N PRO A 206 15.32 6.47 -4.45
CA PRO A 206 15.13 5.08 -4.07
C PRO A 206 16.10 4.17 -4.81
N SER A 207 16.47 3.04 -4.21
CA SER A 207 17.32 2.04 -4.87
C SER A 207 16.50 1.08 -5.75
N LEU A 208 15.18 1.01 -5.53
CA LEU A 208 14.27 0.10 -6.20
C LEU A 208 12.91 0.79 -6.46
N VAL A 209 12.43 0.71 -7.69
CA VAL A 209 11.04 1.05 -8.03
C VAL A 209 10.38 -0.18 -8.64
N VAL A 210 9.24 -0.58 -8.10
CA VAL A 210 8.43 -1.73 -8.54
C VAL A 210 7.11 -1.20 -9.13
N VAL A 211 6.74 -1.71 -10.30
CA VAL A 211 5.49 -1.34 -10.97
C VAL A 211 4.66 -2.59 -11.22
N THR A 212 3.43 -2.59 -10.73
CA THR A 212 2.44 -3.63 -11.03
C THR A 212 1.69 -3.27 -12.31
N LEU A 213 1.37 -4.30 -13.14
CA LEU A 213 0.74 -4.18 -14.45
C LEU A 213 -0.56 -4.99 -14.51
N GLY A 214 -1.28 -5.11 -13.40
CA GLY A 214 -2.46 -5.95 -13.28
C GLY A 214 -2.21 -7.39 -13.76
N GLY A 215 -3.04 -7.90 -14.66
CA GLY A 215 -2.92 -9.25 -15.21
C GLY A 215 -1.68 -9.49 -16.07
N GLU A 216 -0.92 -8.46 -16.44
CA GLU A 216 0.35 -8.60 -17.16
C GLU A 216 1.55 -8.88 -16.24
N GLY A 217 1.37 -8.77 -14.92
CA GLY A 217 2.41 -9.03 -13.93
C GLY A 217 3.04 -7.79 -13.33
N ALA A 218 4.36 -7.73 -13.27
CA ALA A 218 5.08 -6.61 -12.69
C ALA A 218 6.48 -6.46 -13.28
N PHE A 219 7.05 -5.26 -13.12
CA PHE A 219 8.48 -5.06 -13.37
C PHE A 219 9.12 -4.23 -12.26
N ALA A 220 10.42 -4.35 -12.15
CA ALA A 220 11.24 -3.56 -11.24
C ALA A 220 12.37 -2.87 -12.00
N VAL A 221 12.71 -1.66 -11.57
CA VAL A 221 13.88 -0.91 -12.03
C VAL A 221 14.79 -0.55 -10.87
N THR A 222 16.09 -0.73 -11.09
CA THR A 222 17.19 -0.24 -10.25
C THR A 222 18.14 0.59 -11.13
N ALA A 223 19.23 1.10 -10.57
CA ALA A 223 20.24 1.83 -11.35
C ALA A 223 20.84 1.00 -12.51
N GLY A 224 20.94 -0.32 -12.35
CA GLY A 224 21.60 -1.21 -13.34
C GLY A 224 20.67 -2.22 -14.02
N GLU A 225 19.45 -2.45 -13.50
CA GLU A 225 18.60 -3.54 -13.93
C GLU A 225 17.17 -3.08 -14.24
N GLU A 226 16.58 -3.74 -15.23
CA GLU A 226 15.13 -3.79 -15.42
C GLU A 226 14.73 -5.26 -15.54
N VAL A 227 13.86 -5.71 -14.65
CA VAL A 227 13.41 -7.11 -14.57
C VAL A 227 11.90 -7.12 -14.65
N ARG A 228 11.32 -7.95 -15.52
CA ARG A 228 9.87 -8.13 -15.69
C ARG A 228 9.49 -9.59 -15.47
N VAL A 229 8.34 -9.79 -14.80
CA VAL A 229 7.73 -11.11 -14.61
C VAL A 229 6.26 -11.05 -15.04
N ALA A 230 5.75 -12.16 -15.54
CA ALA A 230 4.33 -12.31 -15.85
C ALA A 230 3.52 -12.63 -14.59
N ALA A 231 2.24 -12.24 -14.56
CA ALA A 231 1.32 -12.71 -13.54
C ALA A 231 0.93 -14.17 -13.81
N PRO A 232 0.71 -15.00 -12.76
CA PRO A 232 0.07 -16.31 -12.93
C PRO A 232 -1.35 -16.15 -13.47
N ALA A 233 -1.76 -17.01 -14.39
CA ALA A 233 -3.12 -17.04 -14.89
C ALA A 233 -4.05 -17.66 -13.84
N VAL A 234 -5.07 -16.90 -13.43
CA VAL A 234 -6.07 -17.32 -12.44
C VAL A 234 -7.47 -16.92 -12.88
N GLU A 235 -8.49 -17.61 -12.36
CA GLU A 235 -9.88 -17.15 -12.48
C GLU A 235 -10.12 -16.00 -11.49
N VAL A 236 -10.34 -14.80 -12.03
CA VAL A 236 -10.52 -13.59 -11.23
C VAL A 236 -11.93 -13.51 -10.66
N VAL A 237 -12.04 -13.49 -9.34
CA VAL A 237 -13.29 -13.27 -8.58
C VAL A 237 -13.42 -11.80 -8.16
N ASP A 238 -12.33 -11.21 -7.65
CA ASP A 238 -12.25 -9.83 -7.17
C ASP A 238 -10.80 -9.35 -7.24
N THR A 239 -10.57 -8.08 -7.48
CA THR A 239 -9.21 -7.50 -7.53
C THR A 239 -8.88 -6.65 -6.30
N ILE A 240 -9.84 -6.48 -5.38
CA ILE A 240 -9.65 -5.68 -4.16
C ILE A 240 -8.52 -6.26 -3.31
N GLY A 241 -7.58 -5.41 -2.91
CA GLY A 241 -6.45 -5.79 -2.07
C GLY A 241 -5.32 -6.55 -2.76
N ALA A 242 -5.40 -6.81 -4.09
CA ALA A 242 -4.31 -7.48 -4.81
C ALA A 242 -3.00 -6.67 -4.77
N GLY A 243 -3.09 -5.35 -4.96
CA GLY A 243 -1.95 -4.43 -4.84
C GLY A 243 -1.36 -4.40 -3.43
N ASP A 244 -2.22 -4.43 -2.40
CA ASP A 244 -1.82 -4.45 -1.00
C ASP A 244 -1.13 -5.77 -0.63
N THR A 245 -1.65 -6.89 -1.17
CA THR A 245 -1.04 -8.23 -1.02
C THR A 245 0.33 -8.30 -1.70
N PHE A 246 0.45 -7.76 -2.93
CA PHE A 246 1.73 -7.65 -3.60
C PHE A 246 2.74 -6.88 -2.74
N GLN A 247 2.32 -5.74 -2.18
CA GLN A 247 3.16 -4.93 -1.30
C GLN A 247 3.54 -5.67 -0.02
N ALA A 248 2.63 -6.40 0.62
CA ALA A 248 2.94 -7.20 1.80
C ALA A 248 4.00 -8.27 1.50
N ALA A 249 3.87 -8.98 0.37
CA ALA A 249 4.86 -9.98 -0.07
C ALA A 249 6.22 -9.33 -0.40
N LEU A 250 6.25 -8.13 -0.99
CA LEU A 250 7.47 -7.37 -1.25
C LEU A 250 8.18 -6.99 0.06
N LEU A 251 7.44 -6.50 1.04
CA LEU A 251 7.98 -6.15 2.36
C LEU A 251 8.51 -7.38 3.11
N ASP A 252 7.80 -8.52 3.04
CA ASP A 252 8.27 -9.81 3.60
C ASP A 252 9.61 -10.23 2.98
N ALA A 253 9.74 -10.09 1.65
CA ALA A 253 10.98 -10.38 0.93
C ALA A 253 12.11 -9.40 1.29
N ILE A 254 11.83 -8.09 1.39
CA ILE A 254 12.82 -7.07 1.82
C ILE A 254 13.39 -7.43 3.20
N VAL A 255 12.52 -7.83 4.15
CA VAL A 255 12.99 -8.27 5.48
C VAL A 255 13.84 -9.55 5.38
N ALA A 256 13.41 -10.51 4.57
CA ALA A 256 14.14 -11.78 4.40
C ALA A 256 15.53 -11.59 3.79
N HIS A 257 15.69 -10.62 2.88
CA HIS A 257 16.97 -10.29 2.25
C HIS A 257 17.83 -9.31 3.08
N GLY A 258 17.28 -8.75 4.15
CA GLY A 258 17.97 -7.72 4.96
C GLY A 258 18.06 -6.35 4.26
N GLY A 259 17.24 -6.11 3.24
CA GLY A 259 17.17 -4.87 2.47
C GLY A 259 16.51 -5.08 1.11
N PRO A 260 16.44 -4.04 0.25
CA PRO A 260 15.90 -4.16 -1.10
C PRO A 260 16.66 -5.24 -1.90
N PRO A 261 15.96 -6.18 -2.58
CA PRO A 261 16.60 -7.21 -3.39
C PRO A 261 17.41 -6.56 -4.53
N ALA A 262 18.59 -7.10 -4.79
CA ALA A 262 19.51 -6.62 -5.82
C ALA A 262 19.96 -7.76 -6.75
N GLY A 263 20.18 -7.41 -8.03
CA GLY A 263 20.52 -8.37 -9.09
C GLY A 263 19.28 -9.03 -9.70
N ARG A 264 19.44 -9.39 -10.97
CA ARG A 264 18.33 -9.87 -11.83
C ARG A 264 17.59 -11.07 -11.26
N GLU A 265 18.33 -12.06 -10.76
CA GLU A 265 17.78 -13.33 -10.28
C GLU A 265 16.93 -13.11 -9.01
N ALA A 266 17.47 -12.39 -8.00
CA ALA A 266 16.75 -12.09 -6.77
C ALA A 266 15.51 -11.20 -7.04
N LEU A 267 15.62 -10.22 -7.94
CA LEU A 267 14.47 -9.39 -8.35
C LEU A 267 13.40 -10.23 -9.04
N ALA A 268 13.77 -11.14 -9.94
CA ALA A 268 12.80 -12.00 -10.64
C ALA A 268 12.09 -12.94 -9.66
N GLU A 269 12.82 -13.55 -8.74
CA GLU A 269 12.25 -14.42 -7.70
C GLU A 269 11.24 -13.65 -6.81
N VAL A 270 11.66 -12.50 -6.28
CA VAL A 270 10.80 -11.67 -5.42
C VAL A 270 9.57 -11.20 -6.16
N LEU A 271 9.70 -10.68 -7.37
CA LEU A 271 8.55 -10.22 -8.17
C LEU A 271 7.57 -11.36 -8.49
N THR A 272 8.09 -12.55 -8.83
CA THR A 272 7.26 -13.73 -9.10
C THR A 272 6.45 -14.12 -7.87
N ARG A 273 7.10 -14.16 -6.69
CA ARG A 273 6.42 -14.43 -5.42
C ARG A 273 5.34 -13.39 -5.11
N CYS A 274 5.64 -12.11 -5.32
CA CYS A 274 4.67 -11.01 -5.12
C CYS A 274 3.48 -11.13 -6.07
N ALA A 275 3.73 -11.40 -7.35
CA ALA A 275 2.68 -11.57 -8.35
C ALA A 275 1.81 -12.80 -8.05
N THR A 276 2.40 -13.89 -7.57
CA THR A 276 1.68 -15.10 -7.13
C THR A 276 0.77 -14.79 -5.93
N ALA A 277 1.28 -14.07 -4.93
CA ALA A 277 0.48 -13.69 -3.77
C ALA A 277 -0.73 -12.82 -4.18
N ALA A 278 -0.51 -11.83 -5.05
CA ALA A 278 -1.58 -11.00 -5.58
C ALA A 278 -2.61 -11.78 -6.40
N ALA A 279 -2.15 -12.74 -7.23
CA ALA A 279 -3.02 -13.60 -8.03
C ALA A 279 -3.91 -14.49 -7.15
N ILE A 280 -3.38 -15.05 -6.04
CA ILE A 280 -4.19 -15.80 -5.06
C ILE A 280 -5.28 -14.91 -4.45
N THR A 281 -4.96 -13.68 -4.07
CA THR A 281 -5.99 -12.71 -3.58
C THR A 281 -7.08 -12.50 -4.62
N CYS A 282 -6.72 -12.38 -5.91
CA CYS A 282 -7.70 -12.20 -6.98
C CYS A 282 -8.68 -13.38 -7.13
N THR A 283 -8.40 -14.57 -6.63
CA THR A 283 -9.33 -15.72 -6.63
C THR A 283 -10.33 -15.69 -5.48
N ARG A 284 -10.26 -14.70 -4.59
CA ARG A 284 -11.06 -14.57 -3.37
C ARG A 284 -11.91 -13.30 -3.42
N ARG A 285 -12.93 -13.19 -2.57
CA ARG A 285 -13.74 -11.97 -2.45
C ARG A 285 -13.12 -11.02 -1.44
N GLY A 286 -13.03 -9.74 -1.80
CA GLY A 286 -12.47 -8.69 -0.95
C GLY A 286 -10.97 -8.84 -0.75
N ALA A 287 -10.40 -8.03 0.15
CA ALA A 287 -8.98 -8.04 0.47
C ALA A 287 -8.62 -9.24 1.39
N ASP A 288 -8.64 -10.47 0.86
CA ASP A 288 -8.31 -11.71 1.58
C ASP A 288 -6.93 -12.26 1.12
N PRO A 289 -5.82 -11.78 1.72
CA PRO A 289 -4.47 -12.17 1.31
C PRO A 289 -4.17 -13.62 1.67
N PRO A 290 -3.25 -14.29 0.92
CA PRO A 290 -2.82 -15.65 1.21
C PRO A 290 -2.06 -15.73 2.55
N THR A 291 -2.09 -16.92 3.13
CA THR A 291 -1.20 -17.30 4.23
C THR A 291 0.18 -17.69 3.69
N ARG A 292 1.17 -17.81 4.59
CA ARG A 292 2.49 -18.32 4.21
C ARG A 292 2.41 -19.74 3.61
N ALA A 293 1.53 -20.58 4.14
CA ALA A 293 1.31 -21.94 3.62
C ALA A 293 0.78 -21.92 2.17
N ASP A 294 -0.14 -21.00 1.84
CA ASP A 294 -0.68 -20.88 0.47
C ASP A 294 0.42 -20.58 -0.57
N LEU A 295 1.50 -19.89 -0.15
CA LEU A 295 2.63 -19.53 -1.02
C LEU A 295 3.70 -20.63 -1.15
N THR A 296 3.67 -21.67 -0.35
CA THR A 296 4.64 -22.79 -0.40
C THR A 296 4.22 -23.91 -1.34
N PHE A 297 2.99 -23.90 -1.82
CA PHE A 297 2.42 -24.92 -2.71
C PHE A 297 2.37 -24.51 -4.19
N VAL A 298 3.00 -23.38 -4.56
CA VAL A 298 3.00 -22.83 -5.93
C VAL A 298 4.39 -22.86 -6.54
#